data_32ce01cf6d1e2628c26f83abc1c6f5fa
#
_entry.id   32ce01cf6d1e2628c26f83abc1c6f5fa
#
_cell.length_a   1.000
_cell.length_b   1.000
_cell.length_c   1.000
_cell.angle_alpha   90.00
_cell.angle_beta   90.00
_cell.angle_gamma   90.00
#
_symmetry.space_group_name_H-M   'P 1'
#
loop_
_entity.id
_entity.type
_entity.pdbx_description
1 polymer ?
#
loop_
_entity_poly.entity_id
_entity_poly.type
_entity_poly.pdbx_seq_one_letter_code
_entity_poly.pdbx_strand_id
1 'polypeptide(L)'
;MKRLTPALLAVCLACSFSPAALAAEAQQTRAFRALPADFIKGADISTLLDAEKHGAKFYNHNNQQQDPIAILKADGVNYVRLRLWVDPKDAQGQGYGGGDNDLAATLALAKRAKAQGMKLLLDFHYSDFWTDPGKQFKPKAWEKMDYPQLKTTIHDYTRDTIARFKQEGVLPDMVQIGNEINGGMLWPEGKSWGQGGGEFDRLAGLLNAAIDGLKENLQNGEQVKIMLHLAEGTKNDTFRWWFDEISKRNVPYDIIGLSMYTYWNGPISALKANMDDISRRYNKDVIVVEAAYAYTLENCDNAENSFQAKEEKEGGYPATVQGQYNYIHDLMQAVADVPDQRGKGIFYWEPTWIAVPGNTWATPAGMKYIHDEWKQGNARENQALFDCQGKVLPSAKVFN
;
A
#
# COMPACT_ATOMS: atom_id res chain seq x y z
N MET A 1 69.70 -40.40 45.72
CA MET A 1 69.19 -39.11 45.26
C MET A 1 68.06 -39.34 44.29
N LYS A 2 66.82 -39.30 44.76
CA LYS A 2 65.64 -39.49 43.92
C LYS A 2 64.98 -38.14 43.76
N ARG A 3 64.87 -37.62 42.54
CA ARG A 3 64.15 -36.37 42.20
C ARG A 3 62.66 -36.69 42.05
N LEU A 4 61.83 -35.99 42.82
CA LEU A 4 60.37 -35.96 42.70
C LEU A 4 60.01 -34.84 41.69
N THR A 5 59.22 -35.21 40.71
CA THR A 5 58.55 -34.33 39.74
C THR A 5 57.16 -33.99 40.27
N PRO A 6 56.70 -32.72 40.30
CA PRO A 6 55.28 -32.45 40.65
C PRO A 6 54.41 -32.53 39.41
N ALA A 7 53.31 -33.28 39.57
CA ALA A 7 52.23 -33.33 38.58
C ALA A 7 51.34 -32.08 38.68
N LEU A 8 51.22 -31.35 37.57
CA LEU A 8 50.25 -30.24 37.44
C LEU A 8 48.86 -30.82 37.14
N LEU A 9 47.92 -30.59 38.06
CA LEU A 9 46.51 -30.88 37.88
C LEU A 9 45.87 -29.73 37.15
N ALA A 10 45.52 -29.93 35.85
CA ALA A 10 44.76 -28.97 35.07
C ALA A 10 43.25 -29.15 35.38
N VAL A 11 42.66 -28.19 36.06
CA VAL A 11 41.21 -28.10 36.27
C VAL A 11 40.59 -27.45 35.06
N CYS A 12 39.93 -28.22 34.16
CA CYS A 12 39.09 -27.71 33.11
C CYS A 12 37.77 -27.21 33.70
N LEU A 13 37.61 -25.88 33.82
CA LEU A 13 36.28 -25.30 34.06
C LEU A 13 35.47 -25.42 32.74
N ALA A 14 34.55 -26.35 32.70
CA ALA A 14 33.55 -26.36 31.65
C ALA A 14 32.52 -25.28 31.95
N CYS A 15 32.64 -24.14 31.25
CA CYS A 15 31.57 -23.15 31.19
C CYS A 15 30.41 -23.74 30.35
N SER A 16 29.41 -24.27 31.02
CA SER A 16 28.11 -24.59 30.43
C SER A 16 27.41 -23.27 30.09
N PHE A 17 27.51 -22.85 28.83
CA PHE A 17 26.56 -21.88 28.27
C PHE A 17 25.18 -22.56 28.17
N SER A 18 24.33 -22.27 29.14
CA SER A 18 22.89 -22.47 28.93
C SER A 18 22.43 -21.50 27.84
N PRO A 19 21.80 -21.95 26.77
CA PRO A 19 21.09 -21.04 25.89
C PRO A 19 19.93 -20.46 26.71
N ALA A 20 20.05 -19.19 27.11
CA ALA A 20 18.90 -18.42 27.56
C ALA A 20 17.93 -18.42 26.37
N ALA A 21 16.89 -19.26 26.44
CA ALA A 21 15.74 -19.10 25.59
C ALA A 21 15.20 -17.70 25.86
N LEU A 22 15.38 -16.78 24.92
CA LEU A 22 14.60 -15.54 24.89
C LEU A 22 13.15 -16.01 24.84
N ALA A 23 12.47 -15.96 25.98
CA ALA A 23 11.02 -16.05 26.01
C ALA A 23 10.52 -14.90 25.14
N ALA A 24 9.91 -15.24 24.01
CA ALA A 24 9.23 -14.25 23.19
C ALA A 24 8.24 -13.54 24.12
N GLU A 25 8.46 -12.25 24.38
CA GLU A 25 7.52 -11.46 25.17
C GLU A 25 6.14 -11.60 24.52
N ALA A 26 5.15 -11.99 25.32
CA ALA A 26 3.79 -12.11 24.82
C ALA A 26 3.33 -10.73 24.34
N GLN A 27 2.88 -10.66 23.08
CA GLN A 27 2.38 -9.43 22.50
C GLN A 27 1.28 -8.83 23.38
N GLN A 28 1.44 -7.56 23.75
CA GLN A 28 0.44 -6.82 24.49
C GLN A 28 -0.63 -6.31 23.52
N THR A 29 -1.84 -6.86 23.63
CA THR A 29 -2.99 -6.39 22.87
C THR A 29 -3.60 -5.15 23.54
N ARG A 30 -4.10 -4.23 22.73
CA ARG A 30 -4.79 -3.01 23.17
C ARG A 30 -6.21 -3.02 22.59
N ALA A 31 -7.20 -2.75 23.44
CA ALA A 31 -8.58 -2.63 22.99
C ALA A 31 -8.80 -1.30 22.28
N PHE A 32 -9.57 -1.32 21.21
CA PHE A 32 -10.09 -0.09 20.59
C PHE A 32 -11.19 0.52 21.48
N ARG A 33 -11.28 1.85 21.52
CA ARG A 33 -12.39 2.54 22.19
C ARG A 33 -13.73 2.22 21.55
N ALA A 34 -13.84 2.41 20.25
CA ALA A 34 -14.95 1.95 19.42
C ALA A 34 -14.52 1.98 17.96
N LEU A 35 -14.66 0.89 17.24
CA LEU A 35 -14.57 0.87 15.80
C LEU A 35 -15.98 0.76 15.22
N PRO A 36 -16.34 1.55 14.18
CA PRO A 36 -17.58 1.33 13.45
C PRO A 36 -17.69 -0.11 12.95
N ALA A 37 -18.88 -0.68 12.92
CA ALA A 37 -19.08 -2.06 12.49
C ALA A 37 -18.67 -2.31 11.03
N ASP A 38 -18.70 -1.27 10.20
CA ASP A 38 -18.30 -1.26 8.79
C ASP A 38 -16.87 -0.74 8.58
N PHE A 39 -16.05 -0.66 9.65
CA PHE A 39 -14.68 -0.15 9.56
C PHE A 39 -13.83 -1.02 8.63
N ILE A 40 -13.16 -0.37 7.69
CA ILE A 40 -12.29 -1.03 6.72
C ILE A 40 -10.95 -1.38 7.38
N LYS A 41 -10.67 -2.65 7.46
CA LYS A 41 -9.42 -3.26 7.86
C LYS A 41 -8.78 -3.82 6.60
N GLY A 42 -8.17 -2.95 5.82
CA GLY A 42 -7.72 -3.25 4.46
C GLY A 42 -6.26 -3.65 4.37
N ALA A 43 -5.91 -4.31 3.29
CA ALA A 43 -4.54 -4.65 2.91
C ALA A 43 -4.33 -4.47 1.41
N ASP A 44 -3.26 -3.78 1.00
CA ASP A 44 -2.80 -3.79 -0.39
C ASP A 44 -1.87 -4.99 -0.58
N ILE A 45 -2.25 -5.91 -1.46
CA ILE A 45 -1.54 -7.17 -1.69
C ILE A 45 -1.06 -7.30 -3.15
N SER A 46 -0.83 -6.19 -3.80
CA SER A 46 -0.59 -6.15 -5.25
C SER A 46 0.65 -6.92 -5.69
N THR A 47 1.69 -7.03 -4.85
CA THR A 47 2.92 -7.80 -5.18
C THR A 47 2.78 -9.32 -4.96
N LEU A 48 1.68 -9.79 -4.38
CA LEU A 48 1.56 -11.18 -3.90
C LEU A 48 1.79 -12.22 -4.99
N LEU A 49 1.17 -12.08 -6.17
CA LEU A 49 1.34 -13.06 -7.25
C LEU A 49 2.79 -13.17 -7.72
N ASP A 50 3.47 -12.05 -7.83
CA ASP A 50 4.87 -12.04 -8.25
C ASP A 50 5.77 -12.66 -7.18
N ALA A 51 5.53 -12.36 -5.91
CA ALA A 51 6.24 -13.01 -4.80
C ALA A 51 6.05 -14.53 -4.81
N GLU A 52 4.81 -15.02 -4.96
CA GLU A 52 4.51 -16.46 -5.06
C GLU A 52 5.15 -17.11 -6.29
N LYS A 53 5.14 -16.45 -7.44
CA LYS A 53 5.83 -16.89 -8.67
C LYS A 53 7.33 -17.08 -8.45
N HIS A 54 7.93 -16.26 -7.60
CA HIS A 54 9.33 -16.34 -7.20
C HIS A 54 9.58 -17.26 -5.99
N GLY A 55 8.57 -18.00 -5.54
CA GLY A 55 8.70 -19.04 -4.53
C GLY A 55 8.35 -18.64 -3.11
N ALA A 56 7.74 -17.47 -2.89
CA ALA A 56 7.22 -17.09 -1.58
C ALA A 56 6.24 -18.14 -1.06
N LYS A 57 6.39 -18.48 0.22
CA LYS A 57 5.47 -19.35 0.95
C LYS A 57 5.05 -18.65 2.22
N PHE A 58 3.79 -18.84 2.60
CA PHE A 58 3.23 -18.17 3.76
C PHE A 58 2.70 -19.19 4.78
N TYR A 59 2.85 -18.85 6.05
CA TYR A 59 2.50 -19.72 7.15
C TYR A 59 1.65 -18.98 8.18
N ASN A 60 0.59 -19.62 8.63
CA ASN A 60 -0.29 -19.07 9.67
C ASN A 60 0.36 -19.12 11.07
N HIS A 61 -0.36 -18.63 12.10
CA HIS A 61 0.13 -18.63 13.48
C HIS A 61 0.49 -20.00 14.05
N ASN A 62 0.00 -21.08 13.43
CA ASN A 62 0.30 -22.47 13.81
C ASN A 62 1.44 -23.08 12.98
N ASN A 63 2.19 -22.28 12.22
CA ASN A 63 3.23 -22.72 11.28
C ASN A 63 2.74 -23.67 10.17
N GLN A 64 1.48 -23.59 9.80
CA GLN A 64 0.92 -24.34 8.68
C GLN A 64 0.96 -23.47 7.43
N GLN A 65 1.46 -24.02 6.32
CA GLN A 65 1.43 -23.32 5.04
C GLN A 65 -0.01 -23.09 4.60
N GLN A 66 -0.32 -21.84 4.25
CA GLN A 66 -1.67 -21.42 3.90
C GLN A 66 -1.64 -20.24 2.94
N ASP A 67 -2.72 -20.03 2.17
CA ASP A 67 -2.94 -18.83 1.38
C ASP A 67 -2.86 -17.56 2.26
N PRO A 68 -1.96 -16.60 1.97
CA PRO A 68 -1.81 -15.40 2.80
C PRO A 68 -3.09 -14.54 2.85
N ILE A 69 -3.94 -14.57 1.82
CA ILE A 69 -5.24 -13.88 1.86
C ILE A 69 -6.13 -14.50 2.94
N ALA A 70 -6.15 -15.84 3.03
CA ALA A 70 -6.91 -16.52 4.06
C ALA A 70 -6.33 -16.28 5.47
N ILE A 71 -5.00 -16.18 5.61
CA ILE A 71 -4.33 -15.83 6.88
C ILE A 71 -4.73 -14.42 7.31
N LEU A 72 -4.61 -13.42 6.43
CA LEU A 72 -4.99 -12.03 6.71
C LEU A 72 -6.47 -11.91 7.06
N LYS A 73 -7.35 -12.65 6.36
CA LYS A 73 -8.77 -12.69 6.68
C LYS A 73 -9.04 -13.26 8.07
N ALA A 74 -8.35 -14.32 8.44
CA ALA A 74 -8.47 -14.91 9.77
C ALA A 74 -8.03 -13.95 10.90
N ASP A 75 -7.11 -13.04 10.59
CA ASP A 75 -6.68 -11.95 11.47
C ASP A 75 -7.57 -10.67 11.34
N GLY A 76 -8.70 -10.75 10.64
CA GLY A 76 -9.71 -9.69 10.62
C GLY A 76 -9.68 -8.75 9.42
N VAL A 77 -8.73 -8.91 8.49
CA VAL A 77 -8.70 -8.12 7.24
C VAL A 77 -9.97 -8.42 6.41
N ASN A 78 -10.66 -7.37 5.98
CA ASN A 78 -11.97 -7.48 5.31
C ASN A 78 -12.01 -6.85 3.91
N TYR A 79 -10.92 -6.20 3.49
CA TYR A 79 -10.84 -5.46 2.24
C TYR A 79 -9.46 -5.59 1.64
N VAL A 80 -9.36 -5.70 0.31
CA VAL A 80 -8.07 -5.63 -0.39
C VAL A 80 -8.02 -4.43 -1.32
N ARG A 81 -6.85 -3.83 -1.44
CA ARG A 81 -6.53 -2.82 -2.45
C ARG A 81 -5.58 -3.44 -3.45
N LEU A 82 -5.85 -3.23 -4.73
CA LEU A 82 -5.05 -3.73 -5.84
C LEU A 82 -4.76 -2.59 -6.81
N ARG A 83 -3.47 -2.30 -7.03
CA ARG A 83 -3.06 -1.35 -8.07
C ARG A 83 -3.14 -1.98 -9.45
N LEU A 84 -3.39 -1.15 -10.42
CA LEU A 84 -3.44 -1.53 -11.82
C LEU A 84 -2.56 -0.62 -12.66
N TRP A 85 -1.62 -1.23 -13.37
CA TRP A 85 -0.78 -0.61 -14.40
C TRP A 85 -1.28 -1.00 -15.78
N VAL A 86 -1.00 -0.17 -16.79
CA VAL A 86 -1.50 -0.38 -18.16
C VAL A 86 -0.69 -1.46 -18.87
N ASP A 87 0.63 -1.30 -18.96
CA ASP A 87 1.53 -2.27 -19.60
C ASP A 87 2.92 -2.27 -18.93
N PRO A 88 3.07 -2.97 -17.78
CA PRO A 88 4.28 -2.91 -16.94
C PRO A 88 5.43 -3.78 -17.51
N LYS A 89 5.77 -3.64 -18.77
CA LYS A 89 6.85 -4.38 -19.42
C LYS A 89 7.49 -3.58 -20.56
N ASP A 90 8.73 -3.92 -20.88
CA ASP A 90 9.43 -3.33 -22.01
C ASP A 90 9.03 -3.96 -23.37
N ALA A 91 9.64 -3.46 -24.45
CA ALA A 91 9.38 -3.96 -25.80
C ALA A 91 9.81 -5.43 -26.03
N GLN A 92 10.66 -5.98 -25.16
CA GLN A 92 11.09 -7.37 -25.16
C GLN A 92 10.21 -8.25 -24.25
N GLY A 93 9.19 -7.67 -23.61
CA GLY A 93 8.29 -8.37 -22.70
C GLY A 93 8.86 -8.60 -21.31
N GLN A 94 9.94 -7.90 -20.93
CA GLN A 94 10.51 -7.99 -19.59
C GLN A 94 9.68 -7.11 -18.63
N GLY A 95 9.18 -7.73 -17.56
CA GLY A 95 8.43 -7.03 -16.52
C GLY A 95 9.25 -5.95 -15.81
N TYR A 96 8.59 -4.91 -15.35
CA TYR A 96 9.23 -3.80 -14.64
C TYR A 96 9.48 -4.09 -13.15
N GLY A 97 8.85 -5.13 -12.59
CA GLY A 97 8.90 -5.49 -11.18
C GLY A 97 7.77 -4.88 -10.37
N GLY A 98 7.92 -4.90 -9.04
CA GLY A 98 6.88 -4.35 -8.16
C GLY A 98 5.53 -5.05 -8.25
N GLY A 99 5.51 -6.31 -8.70
CA GLY A 99 4.29 -7.09 -8.89
C GLY A 99 3.81 -7.19 -10.33
N ASP A 100 4.37 -6.42 -11.27
CA ASP A 100 3.97 -6.40 -12.70
C ASP A 100 2.45 -6.39 -12.88
N ASN A 101 1.78 -5.50 -12.16
CA ASN A 101 0.32 -5.46 -11.96
C ASN A 101 -0.45 -5.01 -13.21
N ASP A 102 -0.38 -5.80 -14.29
CA ASP A 102 -1.26 -5.64 -15.43
C ASP A 102 -2.70 -6.11 -15.12
N LEU A 103 -3.58 -5.98 -16.09
CA LEU A 103 -4.99 -6.38 -15.95
C LEU A 103 -5.13 -7.86 -15.56
N ALA A 104 -4.33 -8.76 -16.12
CA ALA A 104 -4.41 -10.19 -15.86
C ALA A 104 -4.00 -10.53 -14.41
N ALA A 105 -2.87 -9.97 -13.95
CA ALA A 105 -2.40 -10.15 -12.58
C ALA A 105 -3.40 -9.56 -11.56
N THR A 106 -3.90 -8.36 -11.82
CA THR A 106 -4.86 -7.69 -10.93
C THR A 106 -6.19 -8.43 -10.86
N LEU A 107 -6.72 -8.92 -11.99
CA LEU A 107 -7.93 -9.76 -12.01
C LEU A 107 -7.75 -11.08 -11.24
N ALA A 108 -6.60 -11.74 -11.38
CA ALA A 108 -6.33 -12.99 -10.67
C ALA A 108 -6.35 -12.78 -9.14
N LEU A 109 -5.74 -11.69 -8.64
CA LEU A 109 -5.79 -11.33 -7.22
C LEU A 109 -7.20 -10.95 -6.78
N ALA A 110 -7.92 -10.17 -7.59
CA ALA A 110 -9.30 -9.77 -7.30
C ALA A 110 -10.22 -10.98 -7.14
N LYS A 111 -10.14 -11.96 -8.03
CA LYS A 111 -10.91 -13.21 -7.94
C LYS A 111 -10.58 -13.99 -6.66
N ARG A 112 -9.30 -14.09 -6.33
CA ARG A 112 -8.83 -14.76 -5.11
C ARG A 112 -9.37 -14.08 -3.84
N ALA A 113 -9.30 -12.77 -3.78
CA ALA A 113 -9.81 -11.99 -2.65
C ALA A 113 -11.34 -12.09 -2.51
N LYS A 114 -12.07 -11.95 -3.61
CA LYS A 114 -13.54 -12.10 -3.63
C LYS A 114 -13.97 -13.51 -3.25
N ALA A 115 -13.26 -14.55 -3.67
CA ALA A 115 -13.53 -15.94 -3.27
C ALA A 115 -13.38 -16.15 -1.75
N GLN A 116 -12.55 -15.36 -1.08
CA GLN A 116 -12.42 -15.31 0.38
C GLN A 116 -13.48 -14.40 1.04
N GLY A 117 -14.39 -13.79 0.28
CA GLY A 117 -15.43 -12.88 0.78
C GLY A 117 -14.91 -11.50 1.17
N MET A 118 -13.75 -11.09 0.68
CA MET A 118 -13.24 -9.74 0.87
C MET A 118 -13.84 -8.75 -0.12
N LYS A 119 -13.95 -7.49 0.27
CA LYS A 119 -14.26 -6.37 -0.61
C LYS A 119 -13.01 -5.92 -1.38
N LEU A 120 -13.21 -5.18 -2.46
CA LEU A 120 -12.15 -4.77 -3.39
C LEU A 120 -12.14 -3.26 -3.62
N LEU A 121 -10.98 -2.64 -3.41
CA LEU A 121 -10.60 -1.32 -3.91
C LEU A 121 -9.65 -1.51 -5.09
N LEU A 122 -10.05 -1.07 -6.28
CA LEU A 122 -9.21 -1.05 -7.48
C LEU A 122 -8.54 0.32 -7.61
N ASP A 123 -7.20 0.32 -7.63
CA ASP A 123 -6.37 1.52 -7.70
C ASP A 123 -5.78 1.69 -9.11
N PHE A 124 -6.40 2.57 -9.90
CA PHE A 124 -5.88 2.95 -11.22
C PHE A 124 -4.69 3.90 -11.09
N HIS A 125 -3.50 3.47 -11.47
CA HIS A 125 -2.34 4.35 -11.59
C HIS A 125 -2.35 5.19 -12.87
N TYR A 126 -3.01 4.74 -13.93
CA TYR A 126 -2.94 5.35 -15.28
C TYR A 126 -1.51 5.55 -15.75
N SER A 127 -0.69 4.56 -15.52
CA SER A 127 0.73 4.51 -15.89
C SER A 127 1.13 3.08 -16.17
N ASP A 128 2.33 2.86 -16.71
CA ASP A 128 2.89 1.52 -16.90
C ASP A 128 3.65 1.01 -15.69
N PHE A 129 3.94 1.87 -14.71
CA PHE A 129 4.71 1.52 -13.53
C PHE A 129 4.37 2.46 -12.36
N TRP A 130 5.18 2.47 -11.30
CA TRP A 130 4.95 3.27 -10.10
C TRP A 130 4.59 4.72 -10.39
N THR A 131 3.55 5.21 -9.73
CA THR A 131 3.23 6.63 -9.62
C THR A 131 3.35 7.10 -8.17
N ASP A 132 3.82 8.31 -8.00
CA ASP A 132 3.94 9.02 -6.75
C ASP A 132 3.87 10.55 -7.02
N PRO A 133 3.94 11.43 -6.01
CA PRO A 133 3.86 12.88 -6.25
C PRO A 133 4.94 13.43 -7.18
N GLY A 134 6.05 12.72 -7.36
CA GLY A 134 7.16 13.08 -8.26
C GLY A 134 7.15 12.38 -9.61
N LYS A 135 6.29 11.38 -9.81
CA LYS A 135 6.26 10.53 -11.03
C LYS A 135 4.83 10.23 -11.44
N GLN A 136 4.38 10.83 -12.53
CA GLN A 136 3.05 10.61 -13.10
C GLN A 136 3.19 10.48 -14.64
N PHE A 137 4.06 9.56 -15.07
CA PHE A 137 4.32 9.33 -16.49
C PHE A 137 3.10 8.74 -17.18
N LYS A 138 2.84 9.22 -18.40
CA LYS A 138 1.86 8.60 -19.28
C LYS A 138 2.29 7.15 -19.62
N PRO A 139 1.34 6.21 -19.78
CA PRO A 139 1.64 4.93 -20.40
C PRO A 139 2.35 5.11 -21.75
N LYS A 140 3.30 4.23 -22.08
CA LYS A 140 4.03 4.27 -23.36
C LYS A 140 3.11 4.43 -24.57
N ALA A 141 1.98 3.70 -24.55
CA ALA A 141 0.99 3.76 -25.63
C ALA A 141 0.29 5.11 -25.74
N TRP A 142 0.31 5.94 -24.69
CA TRP A 142 -0.35 7.24 -24.62
C TRP A 142 0.61 8.43 -24.70
N GLU A 143 1.91 8.17 -24.80
CA GLU A 143 2.97 9.19 -24.70
C GLU A 143 2.81 10.34 -25.68
N LYS A 144 2.39 10.02 -26.93
CA LYS A 144 2.23 11.01 -28.01
C LYS A 144 0.84 11.64 -28.10
N MET A 145 -0.07 11.26 -27.22
CA MET A 145 -1.44 11.75 -27.22
C MET A 145 -1.50 13.19 -26.68
N ASP A 146 -2.26 14.02 -27.35
CA ASP A 146 -2.65 15.33 -26.84
C ASP A 146 -3.77 15.22 -25.78
N TYR A 147 -4.13 16.33 -25.17
CA TYR A 147 -5.12 16.34 -24.11
C TYR A 147 -6.51 15.82 -24.53
N PRO A 148 -7.11 16.20 -25.69
CA PRO A 148 -8.35 15.60 -26.17
C PRO A 148 -8.28 14.07 -26.34
N GLN A 149 -7.20 13.58 -26.91
CA GLN A 149 -6.96 12.15 -27.08
C GLN A 149 -6.84 11.43 -25.73
N LEU A 150 -6.12 12.02 -24.76
CA LEU A 150 -6.00 11.48 -23.41
C LEU A 150 -7.34 11.40 -22.70
N LYS A 151 -8.21 12.40 -22.85
CA LYS A 151 -9.57 12.36 -22.28
C LYS A 151 -10.38 11.17 -22.81
N THR A 152 -10.39 10.95 -24.10
CA THR A 152 -11.07 9.81 -24.71
C THR A 152 -10.45 8.49 -24.25
N THR A 153 -9.12 8.43 -24.24
CA THR A 153 -8.39 7.21 -23.88
C THR A 153 -8.59 6.81 -22.42
N ILE A 154 -8.51 7.74 -21.48
CA ILE A 154 -8.73 7.44 -20.05
C ILE A 154 -10.18 7.02 -19.78
N HIS A 155 -11.14 7.64 -20.46
CA HIS A 155 -12.54 7.25 -20.42
C HIS A 155 -12.70 5.78 -20.87
N ASP A 156 -12.25 5.46 -22.10
CA ASP A 156 -12.41 4.14 -22.68
C ASP A 156 -11.65 3.07 -21.91
N TYR A 157 -10.40 3.36 -21.49
CA TYR A 157 -9.61 2.44 -20.68
C TYR A 157 -10.30 2.11 -19.35
N THR A 158 -10.84 3.11 -18.67
CA THR A 158 -11.55 2.90 -17.39
C THR A 158 -12.82 2.12 -17.61
N ARG A 159 -13.64 2.50 -18.62
CA ARG A 159 -14.85 1.78 -19.00
C ARG A 159 -14.57 0.30 -19.29
N ASP A 160 -13.61 0.02 -20.14
CA ASP A 160 -13.32 -1.33 -20.60
C ASP A 160 -12.72 -2.20 -19.47
N THR A 161 -11.91 -1.60 -18.62
CA THR A 161 -11.36 -2.26 -17.41
C THR A 161 -12.48 -2.64 -16.45
N ILE A 162 -13.36 -1.71 -16.09
CA ILE A 162 -14.50 -2.00 -15.20
C ILE A 162 -15.45 -3.02 -15.81
N ALA A 163 -15.73 -2.94 -17.12
CA ALA A 163 -16.50 -3.94 -17.85
C ALA A 163 -15.89 -5.34 -17.70
N ARG A 164 -14.57 -5.44 -17.81
CA ARG A 164 -13.84 -6.69 -17.64
C ARG A 164 -13.96 -7.24 -16.22
N PHE A 165 -13.76 -6.41 -15.20
CA PHE A 165 -13.94 -6.82 -13.79
C PHE A 165 -15.38 -7.30 -13.54
N LYS A 166 -16.37 -6.60 -14.05
CA LYS A 166 -17.78 -6.97 -13.95
C LYS A 166 -18.06 -8.30 -14.64
N GLN A 167 -17.58 -8.50 -15.87
CA GLN A 167 -17.73 -9.74 -16.64
C GLN A 167 -17.13 -10.95 -15.88
N GLU A 168 -16.04 -10.74 -15.17
CA GLU A 168 -15.37 -11.78 -14.37
C GLU A 168 -16.03 -11.99 -12.98
N GLY A 169 -17.11 -11.28 -12.67
CA GLY A 169 -17.84 -11.40 -11.41
C GLY A 169 -17.14 -10.76 -10.21
N VAL A 170 -16.21 -9.83 -10.45
CA VAL A 170 -15.41 -9.16 -9.42
C VAL A 170 -15.47 -7.63 -9.50
N LEU A 171 -16.66 -7.10 -9.79
CA LEU A 171 -16.87 -5.65 -9.77
C LEU A 171 -16.28 -5.05 -8.48
N PRO A 172 -15.43 -4.03 -8.56
CA PRO A 172 -14.89 -3.37 -7.37
C PRO A 172 -15.99 -2.75 -6.51
N ASP A 173 -15.83 -2.80 -5.19
CA ASP A 173 -16.69 -2.05 -4.25
C ASP A 173 -16.31 -0.58 -4.19
N MET A 174 -15.06 -0.28 -4.52
CA MET A 174 -14.47 1.06 -4.55
C MET A 174 -13.42 1.16 -5.65
N VAL A 175 -13.30 2.33 -6.26
CA VAL A 175 -12.30 2.61 -7.30
C VAL A 175 -11.56 3.89 -6.93
N GLN A 176 -10.25 3.84 -6.99
CA GLN A 176 -9.35 4.97 -6.85
C GLN A 176 -8.95 5.46 -8.24
N ILE A 177 -9.26 6.71 -8.53
CA ILE A 177 -8.96 7.35 -9.82
C ILE A 177 -7.65 8.12 -9.69
N GLY A 178 -6.58 7.49 -10.16
CA GLY A 178 -5.20 7.95 -9.96
C GLY A 178 -4.62 7.58 -8.60
N ASN A 179 -3.31 7.57 -8.48
CA ASN A 179 -2.57 7.26 -7.28
C ASN A 179 -1.64 8.40 -6.90
N GLU A 180 -1.79 8.93 -5.68
CA GLU A 180 -0.97 10.03 -5.14
C GLU A 180 -0.88 11.23 -6.09
N ILE A 181 -2.03 11.70 -6.55
CA ILE A 181 -2.17 12.71 -7.59
C ILE A 181 -2.06 14.16 -7.06
N ASN A 182 -1.22 14.40 -6.07
CA ASN A 182 -0.93 15.74 -5.56
C ASN A 182 -0.50 16.69 -6.70
N GLY A 183 0.39 16.23 -7.56
CA GLY A 183 0.87 16.91 -8.75
C GLY A 183 0.01 16.67 -10.01
N GLY A 184 -1.16 16.06 -9.87
CA GLY A 184 -1.98 15.61 -10.98
C GLY A 184 -1.58 14.23 -11.50
N MET A 185 -1.93 13.92 -12.75
CA MET A 185 -1.64 12.63 -13.41
C MET A 185 -1.41 12.83 -14.91
N LEU A 186 -0.90 11.80 -15.60
CA LEU A 186 -0.68 11.83 -17.06
C LEU A 186 0.09 13.07 -17.51
N TRP A 187 1.26 13.28 -16.89
CA TRP A 187 2.07 14.47 -17.16
C TRP A 187 2.58 14.54 -18.61
N PRO A 188 2.69 15.76 -19.18
CA PRO A 188 2.41 17.08 -18.55
C PRO A 188 0.96 17.53 -18.59
N GLU A 189 0.07 16.89 -19.37
CA GLU A 189 -1.26 17.39 -19.68
C GLU A 189 -2.18 17.50 -18.45
N GLY A 190 -2.11 16.54 -17.53
CA GLY A 190 -2.93 16.48 -16.32
C GLY A 190 -2.25 16.98 -15.05
N LYS A 191 -1.21 17.84 -15.15
CA LYS A 191 -0.60 18.47 -13.97
C LYS A 191 -1.62 19.31 -13.20
N SER A 192 -1.51 19.32 -11.86
CA SER A 192 -2.26 20.23 -10.97
C SER A 192 -1.56 21.57 -10.78
N TRP A 193 -0.34 21.73 -11.26
CA TRP A 193 0.50 22.92 -11.12
C TRP A 193 1.24 23.24 -12.42
N GLY A 194 1.63 24.49 -12.57
CA GLY A 194 2.35 24.98 -13.74
C GLY A 194 2.25 26.50 -13.88
N GLN A 195 2.70 27.03 -15.00
CA GLN A 195 2.62 28.47 -15.31
C GLN A 195 1.66 28.79 -16.48
N GLY A 196 0.99 27.75 -17.01
CA GLY A 196 0.11 27.90 -18.16
C GLY A 196 -1.30 28.36 -17.84
N GLY A 197 -1.73 28.28 -16.60
CA GLY A 197 -3.13 28.41 -16.20
C GLY A 197 -3.98 27.24 -16.72
N GLY A 198 -5.10 26.96 -16.09
CA GLY A 198 -6.01 25.89 -16.51
C GLY A 198 -5.52 24.47 -16.20
N GLU A 199 -4.46 24.30 -15.40
CA GLU A 199 -3.95 22.99 -15.00
C GLU A 199 -5.04 22.15 -14.33
N PHE A 200 -5.73 22.68 -13.33
CA PHE A 200 -6.83 21.99 -12.69
C PHE A 200 -8.05 21.77 -13.61
N ASP A 201 -8.25 22.62 -14.61
CA ASP A 201 -9.31 22.39 -15.61
C ASP A 201 -9.03 21.13 -16.42
N ARG A 202 -7.77 20.94 -16.84
CA ARG A 202 -7.34 19.75 -17.56
C ARG A 202 -7.37 18.50 -16.66
N LEU A 203 -6.86 18.59 -15.44
CA LEU A 203 -6.90 17.50 -14.47
C LEU A 203 -8.34 17.09 -14.16
N ALA A 204 -9.22 18.04 -13.87
CA ALA A 204 -10.64 17.75 -13.62
C ALA A 204 -11.33 17.12 -14.83
N GLY A 205 -10.97 17.54 -16.05
CA GLY A 205 -11.48 16.95 -17.28
C GLY A 205 -11.06 15.48 -17.44
N LEU A 206 -9.82 15.13 -17.08
CA LEU A 206 -9.34 13.74 -17.08
C LEU A 206 -10.03 12.91 -15.99
N LEU A 207 -10.16 13.45 -14.77
CA LEU A 207 -10.87 12.77 -13.67
C LEU A 207 -12.32 12.49 -14.03
N ASN A 208 -13.04 13.51 -14.56
CA ASN A 208 -14.42 13.35 -15.00
C ASN A 208 -14.54 12.30 -16.11
N ALA A 209 -13.66 12.29 -17.11
CA ALA A 209 -13.66 11.32 -18.18
C ALA A 209 -13.49 9.88 -17.64
N ALA A 210 -12.56 9.65 -16.73
CA ALA A 210 -12.39 8.35 -16.09
C ALA A 210 -13.63 7.93 -15.29
N ILE A 211 -14.20 8.84 -14.51
CA ILE A 211 -15.41 8.59 -13.70
C ILE A 211 -16.63 8.29 -14.59
N ASP A 212 -16.78 8.99 -15.71
CA ASP A 212 -17.87 8.74 -16.67
C ASP A 212 -17.73 7.35 -17.28
N GLY A 213 -16.53 6.94 -17.70
CA GLY A 213 -16.26 5.60 -18.19
C GLY A 213 -16.57 4.49 -17.16
N LEU A 214 -16.26 4.73 -15.88
CA LEU A 214 -16.66 3.82 -14.80
C LEU A 214 -18.19 3.71 -14.71
N LYS A 215 -18.89 4.85 -14.68
CA LYS A 215 -20.34 4.91 -14.47
C LYS A 215 -21.14 4.25 -15.59
N GLU A 216 -20.64 4.25 -16.82
CA GLU A 216 -21.29 3.56 -17.96
C GLU A 216 -21.51 2.05 -17.70
N ASN A 217 -20.71 1.44 -16.82
CA ASN A 217 -20.82 0.02 -16.48
C ASN A 217 -21.83 -0.27 -15.35
N LEU A 218 -22.32 0.75 -14.66
CA LEU A 218 -23.17 0.55 -13.49
C LEU A 218 -24.64 0.46 -13.90
N GLN A 219 -25.27 -0.63 -13.50
CA GLN A 219 -26.72 -0.83 -13.65
C GLN A 219 -27.47 -0.26 -12.43
N ASN A 220 -28.80 -0.14 -12.56
CA ASN A 220 -29.64 0.31 -11.46
C ASN A 220 -29.42 -0.55 -10.21
N GLY A 221 -29.04 0.11 -9.11
CA GLY A 221 -28.77 -0.53 -7.82
C GLY A 221 -27.31 -0.93 -7.58
N GLU A 222 -26.45 -0.95 -8.61
CA GLU A 222 -25.01 -1.14 -8.42
C GLU A 222 -24.36 0.17 -7.96
N GLN A 223 -23.53 0.07 -6.93
CA GLN A 223 -22.80 1.21 -6.39
C GLN A 223 -21.31 0.87 -6.30
N VAL A 224 -20.49 1.75 -6.85
CA VAL A 224 -19.03 1.74 -6.69
C VAL A 224 -18.64 3.08 -6.11
N LYS A 225 -17.97 3.08 -4.97
CA LYS A 225 -17.45 4.30 -4.35
C LYS A 225 -16.26 4.82 -5.13
N ILE A 226 -16.18 6.12 -5.30
CA ILE A 226 -15.11 6.79 -6.04
C ILE A 226 -14.20 7.51 -5.05
N MET A 227 -12.91 7.21 -5.09
CA MET A 227 -11.88 7.80 -4.26
C MET A 227 -10.92 8.64 -5.08
N LEU A 228 -10.54 9.81 -4.56
CA LEU A 228 -9.38 10.58 -4.99
C LEU A 228 -8.31 10.52 -3.90
N HIS A 229 -7.07 10.27 -4.27
CA HIS A 229 -5.99 9.91 -3.36
C HIS A 229 -4.81 10.87 -3.47
N LEU A 230 -4.42 11.46 -2.34
CA LEU A 230 -3.21 12.26 -2.20
C LEU A 230 -2.23 11.62 -1.20
N ALA A 231 -0.94 11.80 -1.48
CA ALA A 231 0.13 11.51 -0.53
C ALA A 231 0.24 12.58 0.56
N GLU A 232 1.13 12.32 1.54
CA GLU A 232 1.47 13.26 2.61
C GLU A 232 0.27 13.67 3.47
N GLY A 233 -0.41 12.67 4.04
CA GLY A 233 -1.68 12.81 4.77
C GLY A 233 -1.70 13.84 5.92
N THR A 234 -0.56 14.34 6.36
CA THR A 234 -0.46 15.40 7.39
C THR A 234 -0.46 16.83 6.84
N LYS A 235 -0.35 17.01 5.52
CA LYS A 235 -0.21 18.32 4.85
C LYS A 235 -1.58 18.96 4.57
N ASN A 236 -2.25 19.45 5.62
CA ASN A 236 -3.59 20.04 5.52
C ASN A 236 -3.71 21.13 4.44
N ASP A 237 -2.73 22.02 4.34
CA ASP A 237 -2.76 23.10 3.33
C ASP A 237 -2.76 22.56 1.90
N THR A 238 -2.00 21.49 1.64
CA THR A 238 -1.99 20.83 0.33
C THR A 238 -3.36 20.20 0.03
N PHE A 239 -3.96 19.51 0.99
CA PHE A 239 -5.28 18.91 0.84
C PHE A 239 -6.36 19.97 0.60
N ARG A 240 -6.35 21.06 1.37
CA ARG A 240 -7.28 22.19 1.16
C ARG A 240 -7.13 22.82 -0.22
N TRP A 241 -5.90 23.15 -0.61
CA TRP A 241 -5.65 23.71 -1.94
C TRP A 241 -6.16 22.81 -3.05
N TRP A 242 -5.80 21.53 -3.00
CA TRP A 242 -6.13 20.57 -4.05
C TRP A 242 -7.65 20.31 -4.14
N PHE A 243 -8.28 20.00 -3.02
CA PHE A 243 -9.71 19.70 -3.01
C PHE A 243 -10.60 20.94 -3.18
N ASP A 244 -10.16 22.13 -2.79
CA ASP A 244 -10.84 23.38 -3.14
C ASP A 244 -10.88 23.59 -4.65
N GLU A 245 -9.76 23.35 -5.35
CA GLU A 245 -9.70 23.46 -6.81
C GLU A 245 -10.57 22.40 -7.51
N ILE A 246 -10.60 21.17 -7.01
CA ILE A 246 -11.45 20.09 -7.55
C ILE A 246 -12.92 20.38 -7.30
N SER A 247 -13.28 20.91 -6.13
CA SER A 247 -14.66 21.26 -5.78
C SER A 247 -15.24 22.34 -6.69
N LYS A 248 -14.44 23.33 -7.10
CA LYS A 248 -14.84 24.38 -8.07
C LYS A 248 -15.22 23.78 -9.44
N ARG A 249 -14.77 22.57 -9.75
CA ARG A 249 -14.92 21.92 -11.07
C ARG A 249 -15.91 20.75 -11.04
N ASN A 250 -16.62 20.58 -9.93
CA ASN A 250 -17.69 19.59 -9.76
C ASN A 250 -17.27 18.15 -10.13
N VAL A 251 -16.04 17.76 -9.81
CA VAL A 251 -15.59 16.35 -9.95
C VAL A 251 -16.34 15.51 -8.92
N PRO A 252 -17.12 14.50 -9.35
CA PRO A 252 -17.89 13.68 -8.42
C PRO A 252 -16.99 12.60 -7.78
N TYR A 253 -16.82 12.67 -6.48
CA TYR A 253 -16.14 11.65 -5.68
C TYR A 253 -16.83 11.48 -4.34
N ASP A 254 -16.59 10.34 -3.69
CA ASP A 254 -17.21 9.97 -2.41
C ASP A 254 -16.22 10.05 -1.25
N ILE A 255 -14.94 9.74 -1.49
CA ILE A 255 -13.94 9.46 -0.47
C ILE A 255 -12.63 10.20 -0.79
N ILE A 256 -12.03 10.77 0.26
CA ILE A 256 -10.66 11.27 0.23
C ILE A 256 -9.74 10.18 0.76
N GLY A 257 -8.85 9.68 -0.09
CA GLY A 257 -7.78 8.76 0.27
C GLY A 257 -6.51 9.51 0.65
N LEU A 258 -5.80 9.02 1.68
CA LEU A 258 -4.56 9.60 2.16
C LEU A 258 -3.48 8.52 2.31
N SER A 259 -2.23 8.81 1.91
CA SER A 259 -1.08 8.02 2.34
C SER A 259 -0.53 8.55 3.66
N MET A 260 -0.16 7.64 4.57
CA MET A 260 0.40 7.98 5.87
C MET A 260 1.56 7.07 6.24
N TYR A 261 2.75 7.60 6.15
CA TYR A 261 3.98 6.99 6.63
C TYR A 261 4.57 7.91 7.70
N THR A 262 4.35 7.63 8.98
CA THR A 262 4.74 8.53 10.10
C THR A 262 6.18 8.95 10.05
N TYR A 263 7.05 8.05 9.63
CA TYR A 263 8.49 8.30 9.53
C TYR A 263 8.90 9.28 8.41
N TRP A 264 7.98 9.59 7.49
CA TRP A 264 8.17 10.62 6.45
C TRP A 264 7.19 11.79 6.57
N ASN A 265 5.99 11.51 7.05
CA ASN A 265 4.90 12.50 7.01
C ASN A 265 4.67 13.19 8.37
N GLY A 266 5.26 12.66 9.45
CA GLY A 266 5.08 13.22 10.80
C GLY A 266 4.02 12.47 11.62
N PRO A 267 3.57 13.04 12.75
CA PRO A 267 2.81 12.30 13.76
C PRO A 267 1.35 12.04 13.33
N ILE A 268 0.77 10.96 13.87
CA ILE A 268 -0.64 10.59 13.69
C ILE A 268 -1.59 11.72 14.13
N SER A 269 -1.21 12.53 15.13
CA SER A 269 -2.01 13.68 15.56
C SER A 269 -2.19 14.74 14.47
N ALA A 270 -1.18 14.97 13.65
CA ALA A 270 -1.27 15.88 12.50
C ALA A 270 -2.14 15.29 11.38
N LEU A 271 -2.03 13.99 11.13
CA LEU A 271 -2.95 13.27 10.22
C LEU A 271 -4.39 13.41 10.69
N LYS A 272 -4.65 13.16 11.98
CA LYS A 272 -6.01 13.27 12.54
C LYS A 272 -6.57 14.69 12.38
N ALA A 273 -5.78 15.71 12.68
CA ALA A 273 -6.20 17.10 12.50
C ALA A 273 -6.57 17.40 11.03
N ASN A 274 -5.80 16.88 10.06
CA ASN A 274 -6.12 17.02 8.65
C ASN A 274 -7.43 16.27 8.30
N MET A 275 -7.58 15.01 8.71
CA MET A 275 -8.80 14.23 8.42
C MET A 275 -10.05 14.88 9.02
N ASP A 276 -9.97 15.39 10.25
CA ASP A 276 -11.08 16.10 10.91
C ASP A 276 -11.51 17.35 10.14
N ASP A 277 -10.55 18.07 9.60
CA ASP A 277 -10.81 19.28 8.84
C ASP A 277 -11.40 18.98 7.45
N ILE A 278 -10.71 18.16 6.65
CA ILE A 278 -11.11 17.91 5.25
C ILE A 278 -12.42 17.12 5.15
N SER A 279 -12.67 16.20 6.08
CA SER A 279 -13.93 15.43 6.09
C SER A 279 -15.15 16.35 6.31
N ARG A 280 -15.04 17.32 7.21
CA ARG A 280 -16.08 18.32 7.43
C ARG A 280 -16.16 19.35 6.30
N ARG A 281 -15.01 19.89 5.87
CA ARG A 281 -14.93 20.92 4.84
C ARG A 281 -15.58 20.48 3.54
N TYR A 282 -15.31 19.25 3.11
CA TYR A 282 -15.80 18.71 1.84
C TYR A 282 -17.02 17.83 1.98
N ASN A 283 -17.48 17.55 3.21
CA ASN A 283 -18.57 16.63 3.51
C ASN A 283 -18.32 15.25 2.88
N LYS A 284 -17.10 14.71 3.04
CA LYS A 284 -16.64 13.44 2.47
C LYS A 284 -16.10 12.51 3.55
N ASP A 285 -16.19 11.21 3.28
CA ASP A 285 -15.51 10.21 4.07
C ASP A 285 -14.01 10.23 3.80
N VAL A 286 -13.22 9.79 4.77
CA VAL A 286 -11.75 9.70 4.67
C VAL A 286 -11.27 8.29 4.95
N ILE A 287 -10.26 7.84 4.22
CA ILE A 287 -9.61 6.54 4.38
C ILE A 287 -8.09 6.75 4.26
N VAL A 288 -7.33 6.15 5.18
CA VAL A 288 -5.89 6.02 4.99
C VAL A 288 -5.65 4.81 4.10
N VAL A 289 -5.33 5.04 2.82
CA VAL A 289 -5.22 3.97 1.81
C VAL A 289 -3.82 3.39 1.69
N GLU A 290 -2.83 4.03 2.29
CA GLU A 290 -1.48 3.50 2.42
C GLU A 290 -0.90 3.85 3.78
N ALA A 291 -0.42 2.82 4.48
CA ALA A 291 0.33 2.92 5.71
C ALA A 291 1.13 1.64 5.91
N ALA A 292 2.35 1.78 6.42
CA ALA A 292 3.18 0.64 6.81
C ALA A 292 4.13 1.05 7.93
N TYR A 293 4.66 0.07 8.68
CA TYR A 293 5.65 0.29 9.71
C TYR A 293 6.54 -0.94 9.90
N ALA A 294 7.80 -0.73 10.23
CA ALA A 294 8.74 -1.83 10.35
C ALA A 294 8.54 -2.64 11.66
N TYR A 295 8.68 -3.96 11.53
CA TYR A 295 8.73 -4.89 12.67
C TYR A 295 10.17 -5.21 13.11
N THR A 296 11.17 -4.81 12.31
CA THR A 296 12.59 -5.02 12.54
C THR A 296 13.44 -4.03 11.74
N LEU A 297 14.66 -3.78 12.15
CA LEU A 297 15.67 -3.07 11.36
C LEU A 297 16.56 -4.02 10.55
N GLU A 298 16.42 -5.33 10.74
CA GLU A 298 17.18 -6.32 9.98
C GLU A 298 16.74 -6.35 8.52
N ASN A 299 17.67 -6.73 7.64
CA ASN A 299 17.48 -6.84 6.22
C ASN A 299 17.59 -8.30 5.78
N CYS A 300 16.67 -8.77 4.98
CA CYS A 300 16.57 -10.17 4.55
C CYS A 300 17.09 -10.42 3.13
N ASP A 301 17.39 -9.38 2.38
CA ASP A 301 17.97 -9.46 1.05
C ASP A 301 19.13 -8.48 0.86
N ASN A 302 19.54 -8.19 -0.40
CA ASN A 302 20.66 -7.30 -0.70
C ASN A 302 20.26 -5.84 -0.93
N ALA A 303 18.95 -5.54 -0.99
CA ALA A 303 18.47 -4.17 -1.11
C ALA A 303 18.42 -3.52 0.27
N GLU A 304 18.83 -2.26 0.36
CA GLU A 304 18.65 -1.52 1.61
C GLU A 304 17.17 -1.27 1.88
N ASN A 305 16.76 -1.52 3.11
CA ASN A 305 15.41 -1.18 3.54
C ASN A 305 15.19 0.33 3.55
N SER A 306 14.03 0.76 3.07
CA SER A 306 13.60 2.16 3.13
C SER A 306 13.25 2.64 4.55
N PHE A 307 13.08 1.69 5.48
CA PHE A 307 12.89 1.97 6.90
C PHE A 307 14.13 1.48 7.67
N GLN A 308 14.85 2.41 8.25
CA GLN A 308 16.07 2.20 9.01
C GLN A 308 15.98 2.88 10.40
N ALA A 309 17.09 2.94 11.15
CA ALA A 309 17.13 3.57 12.46
C ALA A 309 16.72 5.06 12.46
N LYS A 310 16.94 5.77 11.36
CA LYS A 310 16.47 7.15 11.21
C LYS A 310 14.94 7.20 11.15
N GLU A 311 14.33 6.36 10.34
CA GLU A 311 12.89 6.26 10.17
C GLU A 311 12.20 5.76 11.45
N GLU A 312 12.83 4.85 12.20
CA GLU A 312 12.34 4.44 13.53
C GLU A 312 12.24 5.63 14.49
N LYS A 313 13.29 6.44 14.55
CA LYS A 313 13.34 7.63 15.42
C LYS A 313 12.27 8.66 15.01
N GLU A 314 12.10 8.90 13.72
CA GLU A 314 11.14 9.86 13.18
C GLU A 314 9.70 9.34 13.29
N GLY A 315 9.50 8.05 13.13
CA GLY A 315 8.19 7.38 13.20
C GLY A 315 7.61 7.27 14.61
N GLY A 316 8.45 7.28 15.62
CA GLY A 316 8.06 7.35 17.03
C GLY A 316 7.61 6.03 17.68
N TYR A 317 7.71 4.92 16.97
CA TYR A 317 7.46 3.57 17.49
C TYR A 317 8.73 2.71 17.31
N PRO A 318 9.06 1.81 18.25
CA PRO A 318 10.17 0.87 18.04
C PRO A 318 9.94 -0.01 16.83
N ALA A 319 11.00 -0.29 16.05
CA ALA A 319 10.98 -1.25 14.95
C ALA A 319 10.97 -2.69 15.50
N THR A 320 9.87 -3.07 16.10
CA THR A 320 9.58 -4.38 16.69
C THR A 320 8.18 -4.81 16.34
N VAL A 321 7.88 -6.11 16.49
CA VAL A 321 6.52 -6.62 16.28
C VAL A 321 5.49 -5.86 17.15
N GLN A 322 5.83 -5.55 18.41
CA GLN A 322 4.95 -4.77 19.28
C GLN A 322 4.83 -3.32 18.84
N GLY A 323 5.93 -2.70 18.40
CA GLY A 323 5.90 -1.32 17.87
C GLY A 323 5.06 -1.20 16.60
N GLN A 324 5.18 -2.16 15.68
CA GLN A 324 4.34 -2.26 14.50
C GLN A 324 2.85 -2.41 14.86
N TYR A 325 2.53 -3.30 15.81
CA TYR A 325 1.18 -3.44 16.35
C TYR A 325 0.64 -2.11 16.91
N ASN A 326 1.42 -1.44 17.75
CA ASN A 326 1.01 -0.19 18.39
C ASN A 326 0.77 0.92 17.36
N TYR A 327 1.63 1.02 16.36
CA TYR A 327 1.45 1.97 15.26
C TYR A 327 0.13 1.74 14.53
N ILE A 328 -0.13 0.50 14.11
CA ILE A 328 -1.36 0.16 13.37
C ILE A 328 -2.60 0.43 14.23
N HIS A 329 -2.56 0.02 15.51
CA HIS A 329 -3.64 0.28 16.46
C HIS A 329 -3.94 1.78 16.60
N ASP A 330 -2.92 2.59 16.83
CA ASP A 330 -3.10 4.03 17.04
C ASP A 330 -3.57 4.74 15.76
N LEU A 331 -3.10 4.29 14.60
CA LEU A 331 -3.59 4.78 13.32
C LEU A 331 -5.07 4.44 13.10
N MET A 332 -5.47 3.18 13.31
CA MET A 332 -6.88 2.76 13.19
C MET A 332 -7.77 3.54 14.15
N GLN A 333 -7.34 3.74 15.40
CA GLN A 333 -8.09 4.51 16.37
C GLN A 333 -8.23 5.99 15.95
N ALA A 334 -7.17 6.60 15.43
CA ALA A 334 -7.20 7.99 14.96
C ALA A 334 -8.18 8.17 13.80
N VAL A 335 -8.24 7.19 12.88
CA VAL A 335 -9.23 7.19 11.79
C VAL A 335 -10.64 6.99 12.33
N ALA A 336 -10.84 6.04 13.24
CA ALA A 336 -12.17 5.79 13.84
C ALA A 336 -12.71 6.99 14.64
N ASP A 337 -11.80 7.79 15.19
CA ASP A 337 -12.15 9.00 15.97
C ASP A 337 -12.43 10.24 15.10
N VAL A 338 -12.41 10.12 13.76
CA VAL A 338 -12.83 11.24 12.89
C VAL A 338 -14.32 11.54 13.11
N PRO A 339 -14.71 12.82 13.30
CA PRO A 339 -16.08 13.19 13.60
C PRO A 339 -17.09 12.69 12.58
N ASP A 340 -18.33 12.55 13.02
CA ASP A 340 -19.49 12.15 12.21
C ASP A 340 -19.32 10.77 11.54
N GLN A 341 -18.50 9.89 12.14
CA GLN A 341 -18.16 8.56 11.63
C GLN A 341 -17.61 8.57 10.19
N ARG A 342 -16.94 9.66 9.80
CA ARG A 342 -16.40 9.83 8.45
C ARG A 342 -15.06 9.12 8.23
N GLY A 343 -14.36 8.72 9.27
CA GLY A 343 -13.18 7.88 9.19
C GLY A 343 -13.59 6.42 8.92
N LYS A 344 -13.37 5.94 7.70
CA LYS A 344 -13.90 4.63 7.27
C LYS A 344 -12.92 3.49 7.41
N GLY A 345 -11.65 3.74 7.60
CA GLY A 345 -10.67 2.69 7.81
C GLY A 345 -9.30 2.96 7.26
N ILE A 346 -8.49 1.91 7.22
CA ILE A 346 -7.13 1.93 6.69
C ILE A 346 -6.90 0.80 5.71
N PHE A 347 -5.90 0.96 4.84
CA PHE A 347 -5.28 -0.12 4.08
C PHE A 347 -3.80 -0.19 4.46
N TYR A 348 -3.38 -1.35 4.98
CA TYR A 348 -1.96 -1.62 5.23
C TYR A 348 -1.29 -1.94 3.90
N TRP A 349 -0.20 -1.23 3.60
CA TRP A 349 0.47 -1.34 2.32
C TRP A 349 1.45 -2.51 2.28
N GLU A 350 1.21 -3.45 1.38
CA GLU A 350 2.04 -4.59 1.05
C GLU A 350 2.44 -5.49 2.25
N PRO A 351 1.46 -5.96 3.05
CA PRO A 351 1.75 -6.83 4.18
C PRO A 351 2.37 -8.17 3.78
N THR A 352 2.19 -8.61 2.52
CA THR A 352 2.66 -9.89 1.99
C THR A 352 3.96 -9.78 1.19
N TRP A 353 4.56 -8.60 1.13
CA TRP A 353 5.77 -8.40 0.35
C TRP A 353 7.02 -8.79 1.14
N ILE A 354 7.28 -10.09 1.22
CA ILE A 354 8.48 -10.66 1.82
C ILE A 354 9.62 -10.73 0.80
N ALA A 355 10.86 -10.77 1.28
CA ALA A 355 12.04 -10.90 0.42
C ALA A 355 12.12 -12.31 -0.17
N VAL A 356 12.09 -12.41 -1.50
CA VAL A 356 12.36 -13.64 -2.24
C VAL A 356 13.22 -13.32 -3.47
N PRO A 357 14.20 -14.17 -3.83
CA PRO A 357 15.06 -13.92 -4.98
C PRO A 357 14.25 -13.73 -6.27
N GLY A 358 14.52 -12.64 -6.98
CA GLY A 358 13.82 -12.33 -8.24
C GLY A 358 12.58 -11.43 -8.08
N ASN A 359 11.98 -11.36 -6.91
CA ASN A 359 10.97 -10.36 -6.61
C ASN A 359 11.65 -9.05 -6.18
N THR A 360 11.37 -7.97 -6.88
CA THR A 360 12.09 -6.70 -6.69
C THR A 360 11.17 -5.50 -6.87
N TRP A 361 11.52 -4.39 -6.22
CA TRP A 361 10.86 -3.10 -6.43
C TRP A 361 10.86 -2.68 -7.91
N ALA A 362 12.01 -2.78 -8.56
CA ALA A 362 12.18 -2.54 -9.99
C ALA A 362 13.22 -3.48 -10.55
N THR A 363 12.92 -4.07 -11.71
CA THR A 363 13.90 -4.79 -12.54
C THR A 363 14.80 -3.79 -13.27
N PRO A 364 15.89 -4.22 -13.93
CA PRO A 364 16.66 -3.33 -14.80
C PRO A 364 15.81 -2.64 -15.87
N ALA A 365 14.80 -3.32 -16.41
CA ALA A 365 13.85 -2.72 -17.36
C ALA A 365 12.97 -1.64 -16.68
N GLY A 366 12.49 -1.91 -15.48
CA GLY A 366 11.73 -0.94 -14.69
C GLY A 366 12.56 0.27 -14.28
N MET A 367 13.80 0.07 -13.83
CA MET A 367 14.71 1.16 -13.49
C MET A 367 15.00 2.07 -14.67
N LYS A 368 15.25 1.47 -15.85
CA LYS A 368 15.41 2.22 -17.09
C LYS A 368 14.17 3.05 -17.44
N TYR A 369 12.98 2.49 -17.23
CA TYR A 369 11.72 3.18 -17.52
C TYR A 369 11.50 4.40 -16.62
N ILE A 370 11.80 4.28 -15.32
CA ILE A 370 11.64 5.40 -14.36
C ILE A 370 12.86 6.33 -14.29
N HIS A 371 13.92 6.08 -15.10
CA HIS A 371 15.18 6.83 -15.06
C HIS A 371 15.84 6.86 -13.68
N ASP A 372 15.87 5.71 -13.01
CA ASP A 372 16.43 5.54 -11.68
C ASP A 372 17.38 4.34 -11.60
N GLU A 373 18.23 4.28 -10.58
CA GLU A 373 19.16 3.18 -10.35
C GLU A 373 19.07 2.71 -8.90
N TRP A 374 18.52 1.53 -8.68
CA TRP A 374 18.42 0.91 -7.37
C TRP A 374 19.05 -0.47 -7.38
N LYS A 375 19.48 -0.95 -6.21
CA LYS A 375 19.77 -2.37 -6.05
C LYS A 375 18.50 -3.17 -6.20
N GLN A 376 18.57 -4.28 -6.94
CA GLN A 376 17.45 -5.21 -7.04
C GLN A 376 17.18 -5.85 -5.67
N GLY A 377 15.92 -5.99 -5.34
CA GLY A 377 15.44 -6.57 -4.10
C GLY A 377 14.23 -5.82 -3.56
N ASN A 378 13.85 -6.15 -2.35
CA ASN A 378 12.66 -5.60 -1.68
C ASN A 378 13.06 -4.65 -0.54
N ALA A 379 13.04 -3.36 -0.81
CA ALA A 379 13.33 -2.33 0.19
C ALA A 379 12.23 -2.16 1.26
N ARG A 380 11.20 -2.99 1.25
CA ARG A 380 10.02 -2.88 2.12
C ARG A 380 9.75 -4.13 2.96
N GLU A 381 10.53 -5.19 2.83
CA GLU A 381 10.25 -6.47 3.48
C GLU A 381 10.16 -6.35 5.00
N ASN A 382 10.91 -5.45 5.62
CA ASN A 382 10.87 -5.24 7.07
C ASN A 382 9.61 -4.52 7.56
N GLN A 383 8.71 -4.13 6.66
CA GLN A 383 7.41 -3.53 6.95
C GLN A 383 6.24 -4.49 6.66
N ALA A 384 6.51 -5.71 6.19
CA ALA A 384 5.48 -6.71 5.98
C ALA A 384 4.80 -7.15 7.30
N LEU A 385 3.68 -7.85 7.19
CA LEU A 385 3.03 -8.55 8.32
C LEU A 385 3.38 -10.05 8.36
N PHE A 386 4.37 -10.42 7.59
CA PHE A 386 5.02 -11.74 7.59
C PHE A 386 6.53 -11.54 7.72
N ASP A 387 7.18 -12.43 8.43
CA ASP A 387 8.64 -12.38 8.55
C ASP A 387 9.33 -12.84 7.26
N CYS A 388 10.67 -12.81 7.24
CA CYS A 388 11.46 -13.21 6.07
C CYS A 388 11.27 -14.67 5.65
N GLN A 389 10.74 -15.52 6.52
CA GLN A 389 10.40 -16.91 6.23
C GLN A 389 8.94 -17.08 5.82
N GLY A 390 8.19 -16.00 5.72
CA GLY A 390 6.77 -16.01 5.36
C GLY A 390 5.83 -16.40 6.49
N LYS A 391 6.29 -16.41 7.73
CA LYS A 391 5.44 -16.67 8.89
C LYS A 391 4.73 -15.39 9.31
N VAL A 392 3.40 -15.47 9.48
CA VAL A 392 2.60 -14.32 9.92
C VAL A 392 3.07 -13.82 11.29
N LEU A 393 3.24 -12.52 11.39
CA LEU A 393 3.64 -11.84 12.62
C LEU A 393 2.45 -11.71 13.59
N PRO A 394 2.69 -11.78 14.90
CA PRO A 394 1.67 -11.50 15.89
C PRO A 394 1.00 -10.13 15.75
N SER A 395 1.72 -9.13 15.20
CA SER A 395 1.18 -7.79 14.93
C SER A 395 -0.03 -7.78 13.99
N ALA A 396 -0.18 -8.78 13.11
CA ALA A 396 -1.33 -8.90 12.23
C ALA A 396 -2.67 -9.05 13.00
N LYS A 397 -2.62 -9.55 14.23
CA LYS A 397 -3.81 -9.67 15.11
C LYS A 397 -4.44 -8.34 15.52
N VAL A 398 -3.80 -7.21 15.20
CA VAL A 398 -4.38 -5.87 15.42
C VAL A 398 -5.70 -5.68 14.67
N PHE A 399 -5.93 -6.43 13.60
CA PHE A 399 -7.16 -6.35 12.81
C PHE A 399 -8.32 -7.19 13.36
N ASN A 400 -8.09 -8.04 14.35
CA ASN A 400 -9.15 -8.85 15.00
C ASN A 400 -10.17 -8.00 15.79
#